data_edd8d85d7a27c078355bcf6da6240d63
#
_entry.id   edd8d85d7a27c078355bcf6da6240d63
#
_cell.length_a   1.000
_cell.length_b   1.000
_cell.length_c   1.000
_cell.angle_alpha   90.00
_cell.angle_beta   90.00
_cell.angle_gamma   90.00
#
_symmetry.space_group_name_H-M   'P 1'
#
loop_
_entity.id
_entity.type
_entity.pdbx_description
1 polymer ?
#
loop_
_entity_poly.entity_id
_entity_poly.type
_entity_poly.pdbx_seq_one_letter_code
_entity_poly.pdbx_strand_id
1 'polypeptide(L)'
;MPKAQYGILRFAKYKGPEISNIEAHNERKKEKYASNPDIDNSRKNLNYHLIEPVGKYRAESNRLIEEYGCRTRKDSVRVVEVLITATPEFFKGKKKSEIRAYFQTALEFIEKYQDAKTILSAVVHMDEKTPHMHLSFVPITQDGRLCAKEILGNKKKLTWWQDEFWKHMAEKYPDLERGEAASMTGREHIPPRLFKEAAHLTRQAKQITDLLENTNLFNADKNTDKAVELLQKFFPAMENFQTQVRKYDKTISSLKSDNVSLKRQTQDLSRQVKEVTSSSIRKKMDDARLRADYENL
;
A
#
# COMPACT_ATOMS: atom_id res chain seq x y z
N MET A 1 21.10 -10.86 18.54
CA MET A 1 19.72 -11.39 18.50
C MET A 1 19.26 -11.51 17.04
N PRO A 2 18.58 -12.58 16.64
CA PRO A 2 17.99 -12.64 15.32
C PRO A 2 17.04 -11.46 15.12
N LYS A 3 17.01 -10.90 13.90
CA LYS A 3 16.09 -9.81 13.59
C LYS A 3 14.67 -10.36 13.47
N ALA A 4 13.71 -9.65 14.03
CA ALA A 4 12.30 -9.98 13.93
C ALA A 4 11.84 -10.12 12.47
N GLN A 5 11.05 -11.14 12.18
CA GLN A 5 10.55 -11.47 10.85
C GLN A 5 9.04 -11.21 10.81
N TYR A 6 8.61 -10.30 9.96
CA TYR A 6 7.21 -9.87 9.88
C TYR A 6 6.58 -10.26 8.54
N GLY A 7 5.38 -10.83 8.59
CA GLY A 7 4.50 -10.90 7.42
C GLY A 7 3.86 -9.53 7.14
N ILE A 8 3.83 -9.13 5.87
CA ILE A 8 3.36 -7.80 5.45
C ILE A 8 2.23 -7.95 4.45
N LEU A 9 1.09 -7.35 4.76
CA LEU A 9 -0.10 -7.25 3.90
C LEU A 9 -0.51 -5.77 3.78
N ARG A 10 -0.63 -5.24 2.57
CA ARG A 10 -1.05 -3.86 2.32
C ARG A 10 -2.05 -3.78 1.19
N PHE A 11 -3.03 -2.90 1.31
CA PHE A 11 -4.05 -2.67 0.29
C PHE A 11 -3.89 -1.30 -0.36
N ALA A 12 -4.06 -1.27 -1.68
CA ALA A 12 -4.21 -0.06 -2.47
C ALA A 12 -5.52 -0.11 -3.28
N LYS A 13 -6.12 1.05 -3.54
CA LYS A 13 -7.41 1.18 -4.21
C LYS A 13 -7.22 1.96 -5.50
N TYR A 14 -7.73 1.44 -6.61
CA TYR A 14 -7.58 2.05 -7.93
C TYR A 14 -8.92 2.27 -8.60
N LYS A 15 -9.05 3.46 -9.19
CA LYS A 15 -10.17 3.86 -10.03
C LYS A 15 -9.80 3.62 -11.51
N GLY A 16 -10.50 4.17 -12.49
CA GLY A 16 -10.30 3.88 -13.90
C GLY A 16 -8.87 4.00 -14.48
N PRO A 17 -8.28 5.21 -14.61
CA PRO A 17 -7.01 5.38 -15.35
C PRO A 17 -5.80 4.74 -14.68
N GLU A 18 -5.79 4.67 -13.36
CA GLU A 18 -4.67 4.17 -12.54
C GLU A 18 -4.45 2.66 -12.72
N ILE A 19 -5.49 1.92 -13.13
CA ILE A 19 -5.45 0.46 -13.32
C ILE A 19 -4.41 0.07 -14.38
N SER A 20 -4.30 0.83 -15.46
CA SER A 20 -3.29 0.56 -16.50
C SER A 20 -1.85 0.80 -16.01
N ASN A 21 -1.66 1.69 -15.04
CA ASN A 21 -0.35 1.97 -14.47
C ASN A 21 0.12 0.82 -13.55
N ILE A 22 -0.78 0.27 -12.73
CA ILE A 22 -0.44 -0.89 -11.89
C ILE A 22 -0.22 -2.13 -12.74
N GLU A 23 -1.06 -2.37 -13.77
CA GLU A 23 -0.84 -3.43 -14.74
C GLU A 23 0.55 -3.34 -15.39
N ALA A 24 0.93 -2.14 -15.85
CA ALA A 24 2.24 -1.95 -16.46
C ALA A 24 3.41 -2.18 -15.49
N HIS A 25 3.20 -1.97 -14.18
CA HIS A 25 4.18 -2.30 -13.14
C HIS A 25 4.20 -3.80 -12.87
N ASN A 26 3.05 -4.39 -12.62
CA ASN A 26 2.92 -5.80 -12.22
C ASN A 26 3.40 -6.74 -13.33
N GLU A 27 3.03 -6.44 -14.57
CA GLU A 27 3.39 -7.23 -15.75
C GLU A 27 4.74 -6.82 -16.38
N ARG A 28 5.51 -5.94 -15.71
CA ARG A 28 6.83 -5.47 -16.21
C ARG A 28 6.81 -5.00 -17.66
N LYS A 29 5.78 -4.21 -18.03
CA LYS A 29 5.59 -3.70 -19.41
C LYS A 29 6.46 -2.49 -19.76
N LYS A 30 7.21 -1.93 -18.79
CA LYS A 30 8.10 -0.77 -19.00
C LYS A 30 9.55 -1.20 -19.01
N GLU A 31 10.35 -0.54 -19.83
CA GLU A 31 11.80 -0.75 -19.85
C GLU A 31 12.51 -0.08 -18.66
N LYS A 32 11.97 1.04 -18.17
CA LYS A 32 12.52 1.78 -17.02
C LYS A 32 11.42 2.14 -16.02
N TYR A 33 11.73 2.00 -14.75
CA TYR A 33 10.86 2.32 -13.64
C TYR A 33 11.48 3.44 -12.79
N ALA A 34 11.33 4.70 -13.21
CA ALA A 34 11.91 5.85 -12.54
C ALA A 34 11.51 5.98 -11.06
N SER A 35 10.32 5.47 -10.69
CA SER A 35 9.83 5.45 -9.30
C SER A 35 10.41 4.32 -8.45
N ASN A 36 11.04 3.31 -9.07
CA ASN A 36 11.60 2.15 -8.38
C ASN A 36 12.91 1.69 -9.03
N PRO A 37 14.05 2.28 -8.65
CA PRO A 37 15.36 1.92 -9.20
C PRO A 37 15.88 0.54 -8.77
N ASP A 38 15.19 -0.14 -7.84
CA ASP A 38 15.58 -1.47 -7.36
C ASP A 38 15.13 -2.59 -8.31
N ILE A 39 14.35 -2.27 -9.36
CA ILE A 39 13.94 -3.26 -10.36
C ILE A 39 15.12 -3.60 -11.26
N ASP A 40 15.50 -4.85 -11.24
CA ASP A 40 16.55 -5.40 -12.10
C ASP A 40 15.91 -6.12 -13.31
N ASN A 41 15.82 -5.41 -14.43
CA ASN A 41 15.23 -5.94 -15.66
C ASN A 41 15.93 -7.20 -16.18
N SER A 42 17.20 -7.43 -15.85
CA SER A 42 17.94 -8.65 -16.25
C SER A 42 17.39 -9.90 -15.54
N ARG A 43 16.68 -9.72 -14.41
CA ARG A 43 16.08 -10.77 -13.59
C ARG A 43 14.57 -10.91 -13.79
N LYS A 44 13.97 -10.18 -14.72
CA LYS A 44 12.53 -10.20 -15.00
C LYS A 44 11.99 -11.61 -15.24
N ASN A 45 12.77 -12.48 -15.86
CA ASN A 45 12.42 -13.89 -16.12
C ASN A 45 12.29 -14.75 -14.85
N LEU A 46 12.65 -14.23 -13.68
CA LEU A 46 12.46 -14.91 -12.39
C LEU A 46 11.07 -14.65 -11.80
N ASN A 47 10.37 -13.63 -12.29
CA ASN A 47 9.01 -13.34 -11.89
C ASN A 47 8.08 -14.45 -12.39
N TYR A 48 7.01 -14.71 -11.64
CA TYR A 48 6.06 -15.75 -12.02
C TYR A 48 4.67 -15.42 -11.50
N HIS A 49 3.66 -15.95 -12.18
CA HIS A 49 2.29 -15.86 -11.74
C HIS A 49 1.87 -17.08 -10.91
N LEU A 50 1.00 -16.84 -9.92
CA LEU A 50 0.16 -17.84 -9.28
C LEU A 50 -1.22 -17.83 -9.94
N ILE A 51 -1.70 -16.66 -10.38
CA ILE A 51 -2.89 -16.49 -11.20
C ILE A 51 -2.50 -15.59 -12.37
N GLU A 52 -2.53 -16.14 -13.58
CA GLU A 52 -2.27 -15.41 -14.83
C GLU A 52 -3.44 -14.49 -15.17
N PRO A 53 -3.18 -13.25 -15.65
CA PRO A 53 -4.24 -12.38 -16.10
C PRO A 53 -4.86 -12.88 -17.41
N VAL A 54 -6.18 -12.99 -17.47
CA VAL A 54 -6.92 -13.38 -18.69
C VAL A 54 -6.80 -12.32 -19.78
N GLY A 55 -6.64 -11.06 -19.40
CA GLY A 55 -6.52 -9.92 -20.30
C GLY A 55 -5.99 -8.68 -19.61
N LYS A 56 -6.21 -7.52 -20.23
CA LYS A 56 -5.84 -6.24 -19.61
C LYS A 56 -6.68 -6.02 -18.34
N TYR A 57 -6.07 -5.67 -17.23
CA TYR A 57 -6.74 -5.47 -15.94
C TYR A 57 -7.96 -4.56 -16.01
N ARG A 58 -7.86 -3.46 -16.76
CA ARG A 58 -8.98 -2.54 -16.94
C ARG A 58 -10.14 -3.14 -17.74
N ALA A 59 -9.84 -3.87 -18.78
CA ALA A 59 -10.88 -4.52 -19.62
C ALA A 59 -11.57 -5.61 -18.80
N GLU A 60 -10.79 -6.45 -18.12
CA GLU A 60 -11.29 -7.57 -17.34
C GLU A 60 -12.08 -7.09 -16.12
N SER A 61 -11.62 -6.03 -15.44
CA SER A 61 -12.39 -5.44 -14.34
C SER A 61 -13.75 -4.89 -14.80
N ASN A 62 -13.82 -4.28 -15.99
CA ASN A 62 -15.10 -3.82 -16.55
C ASN A 62 -16.00 -4.98 -16.91
N ARG A 63 -15.48 -6.05 -17.53
CA ARG A 63 -16.21 -7.27 -17.86
C ARG A 63 -16.84 -7.90 -16.61
N LEU A 64 -16.08 -8.07 -15.54
CA LEU A 64 -16.57 -8.62 -14.28
C LEU A 64 -17.64 -7.72 -13.63
N ILE A 65 -17.43 -6.40 -13.62
CA ILE A 65 -18.41 -5.43 -13.11
C ILE A 65 -19.74 -5.53 -13.86
N GLU A 66 -19.69 -5.69 -15.17
CA GLU A 66 -20.87 -5.86 -16.02
C GLU A 66 -21.54 -7.23 -15.82
N GLU A 67 -20.77 -8.31 -15.80
CA GLU A 67 -21.24 -9.68 -15.58
C GLU A 67 -21.98 -9.85 -14.24
N TYR A 68 -21.45 -9.22 -13.18
CA TYR A 68 -22.11 -9.21 -11.85
C TYR A 68 -23.23 -8.15 -11.73
N GLY A 69 -23.53 -7.39 -12.79
CA GLY A 69 -24.57 -6.34 -12.77
C GLY A 69 -24.29 -5.21 -11.79
N CYS A 70 -23.02 -4.96 -11.46
CA CYS A 70 -22.65 -3.98 -10.44
C CYS A 70 -22.92 -2.54 -10.88
N ARG A 71 -23.58 -1.76 -10.01
CA ARG A 71 -23.72 -0.31 -10.22
C ARG A 71 -22.39 0.40 -9.96
N THR A 72 -21.99 1.30 -10.87
CA THR A 72 -20.76 2.09 -10.75
C THR A 72 -21.03 3.58 -10.74
N ARG A 73 -20.14 4.33 -10.05
CA ARG A 73 -20.05 5.79 -10.13
C ARG A 73 -18.70 6.18 -10.76
N LYS A 74 -18.56 7.44 -11.14
CA LYS A 74 -17.31 7.97 -11.71
C LYS A 74 -16.09 7.75 -10.79
N ASP A 75 -16.31 7.77 -9.48
CA ASP A 75 -15.27 7.62 -8.45
C ASP A 75 -15.21 6.22 -7.82
N SER A 76 -15.94 5.24 -8.36
CA SER A 76 -15.91 3.87 -7.86
C SER A 76 -14.51 3.27 -7.94
N VAL A 77 -14.10 2.61 -6.85
CA VAL A 77 -12.92 1.75 -6.84
C VAL A 77 -13.23 0.50 -7.64
N ARG A 78 -12.50 0.29 -8.73
CA ARG A 78 -12.72 -0.86 -9.65
C ARG A 78 -11.76 -2.00 -9.40
N VAL A 79 -10.56 -1.69 -8.91
CA VAL A 79 -9.53 -2.67 -8.59
C VAL A 79 -8.95 -2.37 -7.23
N VAL A 80 -8.75 -3.41 -6.44
CA VAL A 80 -7.95 -3.41 -5.22
C VAL A 80 -6.71 -4.22 -5.50
N GLU A 81 -5.56 -3.68 -5.13
CA GLU A 81 -4.30 -4.40 -5.14
C GLU A 81 -3.90 -4.75 -3.70
N VAL A 82 -3.43 -5.96 -3.52
CA VAL A 82 -2.84 -6.46 -2.28
C VAL A 82 -1.35 -6.68 -2.51
N LEU A 83 -0.52 -5.94 -1.80
CA LEU A 83 0.92 -6.20 -1.74
C LEU A 83 1.18 -7.12 -0.56
N ILE A 84 1.75 -8.29 -0.84
CA ILE A 84 2.11 -9.29 0.15
C ILE A 84 3.60 -9.57 0.08
N THR A 85 4.27 -9.53 1.24
CA THR A 85 5.68 -9.86 1.39
C THR A 85 6.00 -10.23 2.84
N ALA A 86 7.27 -10.45 3.13
CA ALA A 86 7.80 -10.51 4.48
C ALA A 86 9.08 -9.67 4.57
N THR A 87 9.62 -9.49 5.77
CA THR A 87 10.92 -8.85 5.93
C THR A 87 12.00 -9.61 5.17
N PRO A 88 13.04 -8.94 4.63
CA PRO A 88 14.08 -9.59 3.83
C PRO A 88 14.76 -10.76 4.54
N GLU A 89 14.87 -10.70 5.85
CA GLU A 89 15.45 -11.73 6.71
C GLU A 89 14.71 -13.06 6.60
N PHE A 90 13.38 -13.03 6.43
CA PHE A 90 12.56 -14.23 6.26
C PHE A 90 12.89 -15.00 4.99
N PHE A 91 13.19 -14.30 3.90
CA PHE A 91 13.50 -14.92 2.60
C PHE A 91 14.98 -15.33 2.46
N LYS A 92 15.85 -14.87 3.38
CA LYS A 92 17.28 -15.14 3.30
C LYS A 92 17.57 -16.63 3.43
N GLY A 93 18.25 -17.18 2.43
CA GLY A 93 18.62 -18.59 2.39
C GLY A 93 17.51 -19.56 1.95
N LYS A 94 16.28 -19.09 1.74
CA LYS A 94 15.18 -19.92 1.25
C LYS A 94 15.33 -20.23 -0.25
N LYS A 95 14.98 -21.46 -0.62
CA LYS A 95 14.92 -21.89 -2.01
C LYS A 95 13.72 -21.28 -2.74
N LYS A 96 13.76 -21.20 -4.06
CA LYS A 96 12.66 -20.69 -4.88
C LYS A 96 11.33 -21.42 -4.60
N SER A 97 11.38 -22.72 -4.36
CA SER A 97 10.18 -23.52 -4.03
C SER A 97 9.56 -23.13 -2.69
N GLU A 98 10.38 -22.81 -1.69
CA GLU A 98 9.92 -22.37 -0.36
C GLU A 98 9.31 -20.97 -0.45
N ILE A 99 9.90 -20.07 -1.24
CA ILE A 99 9.36 -18.73 -1.51
C ILE A 99 8.01 -18.85 -2.24
N ARG A 100 7.92 -19.75 -3.25
CA ARG A 100 6.67 -20.01 -3.95
C ARG A 100 5.59 -20.55 -3.01
N ALA A 101 5.93 -21.48 -2.12
CA ALA A 101 5.01 -22.03 -1.12
C ALA A 101 4.51 -20.95 -0.15
N TYR A 102 5.35 -19.97 0.23
CA TYR A 102 4.93 -18.83 1.03
C TYR A 102 3.84 -18.00 0.34
N PHE A 103 4.05 -17.65 -0.93
CA PHE A 103 3.08 -16.86 -1.68
C PHE A 103 1.82 -17.64 -2.03
N GLN A 104 1.92 -18.96 -2.21
CA GLN A 104 0.74 -19.82 -2.37
C GLN A 104 -0.13 -19.81 -1.11
N THR A 105 0.47 -19.97 0.07
CA THR A 105 -0.24 -19.87 1.36
C THR A 105 -0.88 -18.48 1.55
N ALA A 106 -0.17 -17.43 1.12
CA ALA A 106 -0.70 -16.07 1.19
C ALA A 106 -1.88 -15.83 0.21
N LEU A 107 -1.85 -16.46 -0.97
CA LEU A 107 -2.98 -16.45 -1.92
C LEU A 107 -4.20 -17.16 -1.33
N GLU A 108 -4.01 -18.36 -0.74
CA GLU A 108 -5.06 -19.12 -0.06
C GLU A 108 -5.75 -18.30 1.04
N PHE A 109 -5.02 -17.43 1.74
CA PHE A 109 -5.60 -16.49 2.69
C PHE A 109 -6.55 -15.50 2.02
N ILE A 110 -6.16 -14.90 0.90
CA ILE A 110 -7.02 -13.93 0.19
C ILE A 110 -8.28 -14.61 -0.35
N GLU A 111 -8.16 -15.82 -0.87
CA GLU A 111 -9.27 -16.61 -1.42
C GLU A 111 -10.32 -17.01 -0.37
N LYS A 112 -9.97 -17.03 0.93
CA LYS A 112 -10.94 -17.21 2.02
C LYS A 112 -11.97 -16.06 2.12
N TYR A 113 -11.59 -14.85 1.69
CA TYR A 113 -12.37 -13.62 1.87
C TYR A 113 -12.80 -12.95 0.57
N GLN A 114 -12.22 -13.37 -0.56
CA GLN A 114 -12.50 -12.82 -1.88
C GLN A 114 -12.71 -13.95 -2.88
N ASP A 115 -13.79 -13.89 -3.64
CA ASP A 115 -14.07 -14.88 -4.68
C ASP A 115 -12.92 -14.92 -5.70
N ALA A 116 -12.34 -16.10 -5.88
CA ALA A 116 -11.25 -16.35 -6.83
C ALA A 116 -11.58 -15.87 -8.26
N LYS A 117 -12.85 -15.93 -8.68
CA LYS A 117 -13.32 -15.45 -9.99
C LYS A 117 -13.15 -13.95 -10.18
N THR A 118 -13.02 -13.18 -9.11
CA THR A 118 -12.83 -11.73 -9.15
C THR A 118 -11.36 -11.33 -9.12
N ILE A 119 -10.44 -12.28 -8.95
CA ILE A 119 -9.01 -12.04 -8.97
C ILE A 119 -8.53 -11.90 -10.41
N LEU A 120 -7.90 -10.76 -10.71
CA LEU A 120 -7.40 -10.44 -12.06
C LEU A 120 -6.03 -11.04 -12.32
N SER A 121 -5.17 -11.03 -11.31
CA SER A 121 -3.79 -11.55 -11.39
C SER A 121 -3.20 -11.68 -10.00
N ALA A 122 -2.29 -12.65 -9.83
CA ALA A 122 -1.42 -12.76 -8.67
C ALA A 122 0.01 -13.05 -9.18
N VAL A 123 0.84 -12.00 -9.27
CA VAL A 123 2.21 -12.09 -9.79
C VAL A 123 3.22 -11.89 -8.66
N VAL A 124 4.24 -12.74 -8.64
CA VAL A 124 5.35 -12.66 -7.68
C VAL A 124 6.58 -12.07 -8.37
N HIS A 125 7.06 -10.97 -7.82
CA HIS A 125 8.28 -10.31 -8.27
C HIS A 125 9.49 -10.84 -7.51
N MET A 126 10.44 -11.37 -8.26
CA MET A 126 11.74 -11.86 -7.80
C MET A 126 12.91 -11.02 -8.34
N ASP A 127 12.60 -10.00 -9.13
CA ASP A 127 13.53 -9.09 -9.79
C ASP A 127 13.86 -7.83 -8.96
N GLU A 128 13.34 -7.77 -7.74
CA GLU A 128 13.65 -6.72 -6.77
C GLU A 128 14.42 -7.29 -5.57
N LYS A 129 14.80 -6.41 -4.64
CA LYS A 129 15.59 -6.77 -3.45
C LYS A 129 14.90 -7.80 -2.55
N THR A 130 13.58 -7.69 -2.41
CA THR A 130 12.79 -8.58 -1.55
C THR A 130 11.65 -9.17 -2.38
N PRO A 131 11.48 -10.51 -2.39
CA PRO A 131 10.34 -11.13 -3.05
C PRO A 131 9.01 -10.59 -2.53
N HIS A 132 8.08 -10.27 -3.44
CA HIS A 132 6.75 -9.79 -3.07
C HIS A 132 5.73 -10.15 -4.12
N MET A 133 4.48 -10.30 -3.70
CA MET A 133 3.36 -10.61 -4.57
C MET A 133 2.46 -9.39 -4.71
N HIS A 134 2.10 -9.05 -5.94
CA HIS A 134 1.01 -8.17 -6.29
C HIS A 134 -0.20 -9.01 -6.67
N LEU A 135 -1.25 -8.96 -5.87
CA LEU A 135 -2.52 -9.60 -6.18
C LEU A 135 -3.55 -8.50 -6.44
N SER A 136 -4.15 -8.50 -7.63
CA SER A 136 -5.17 -7.53 -8.03
C SER A 136 -6.52 -8.21 -8.18
N PHE A 137 -7.59 -7.62 -7.61
CA PHE A 137 -8.93 -8.16 -7.71
C PHE A 137 -9.99 -7.05 -7.87
N VAL A 138 -11.15 -7.39 -8.45
CA VAL A 138 -12.32 -6.51 -8.49
C VAL A 138 -13.09 -6.66 -7.17
N PRO A 139 -13.32 -5.57 -6.41
CA PRO A 139 -13.90 -5.66 -5.07
C PRO A 139 -15.43 -5.88 -5.12
N ILE A 140 -15.83 -7.05 -5.60
CA ILE A 140 -17.21 -7.51 -5.62
C ILE A 140 -17.52 -8.23 -4.30
N THR A 141 -18.55 -7.79 -3.61
CA THR A 141 -19.02 -8.38 -2.36
C THR A 141 -19.79 -9.68 -2.61
N GLN A 142 -20.01 -10.49 -1.57
CA GLN A 142 -20.74 -11.76 -1.69
C GLN A 142 -22.16 -11.60 -2.24
N ASP A 143 -22.78 -10.44 -2.01
CA ASP A 143 -24.09 -10.07 -2.53
C ASP A 143 -24.05 -9.37 -3.92
N GLY A 144 -22.92 -9.45 -4.62
CA GLY A 144 -22.77 -8.98 -6.00
C GLY A 144 -22.64 -7.46 -6.17
N ARG A 145 -22.22 -6.71 -5.13
CA ARG A 145 -22.03 -5.25 -5.24
C ARG A 145 -20.55 -4.87 -5.37
N LEU A 146 -20.24 -3.86 -6.16
CA LEU A 146 -18.91 -3.27 -6.23
C LEU A 146 -18.66 -2.38 -5.02
N CYS A 147 -18.00 -2.88 -3.97
CA CYS A 147 -17.81 -2.14 -2.73
C CYS A 147 -16.48 -2.43 -1.99
N ALA A 148 -15.40 -1.79 -2.42
CA ALA A 148 -14.11 -1.90 -1.74
C ALA A 148 -14.15 -1.45 -0.26
N LYS A 149 -15.07 -0.53 0.12
CA LYS A 149 -15.21 -0.08 1.50
C LYS A 149 -15.75 -1.17 2.42
N GLU A 150 -16.63 -2.00 1.94
CA GLU A 150 -17.20 -3.12 2.71
C GLU A 150 -16.16 -4.22 2.93
N ILE A 151 -15.41 -4.57 1.90
CA ILE A 151 -14.36 -5.59 1.96
C ILE A 151 -13.22 -5.15 2.87
N LEU A 152 -12.63 -3.97 2.61
CA LEU A 152 -11.45 -3.49 3.32
C LEU A 152 -11.76 -2.79 4.62
N GLY A 153 -12.94 -2.19 4.71
CA GLY A 153 -13.41 -1.48 5.90
C GLY A 153 -12.66 -0.19 6.20
N ASN A 154 -12.60 0.10 7.48
CA ASN A 154 -11.90 1.24 8.07
C ASN A 154 -10.55 0.81 8.70
N LYS A 155 -9.90 1.72 9.44
CA LYS A 155 -8.62 1.44 10.13
C LYS A 155 -8.67 0.20 11.03
N LYS A 156 -9.79 -0.03 11.76
CA LYS A 156 -9.95 -1.21 12.62
C LYS A 156 -10.00 -2.50 11.78
N LYS A 157 -10.73 -2.49 10.67
CA LYS A 157 -10.80 -3.64 9.76
C LYS A 157 -9.45 -3.91 9.07
N LEU A 158 -8.69 -2.87 8.73
CA LEU A 158 -7.33 -3.04 8.20
C LEU A 158 -6.37 -3.66 9.24
N THR A 159 -6.51 -3.33 10.52
CA THR A 159 -5.77 -4.00 11.60
C THR A 159 -6.18 -5.47 11.69
N TRP A 160 -7.48 -5.75 11.65
CA TRP A 160 -8.01 -7.11 11.62
C TRP A 160 -7.46 -7.93 10.43
N TRP A 161 -7.36 -7.34 9.22
CA TRP A 161 -6.74 -7.99 8.07
C TRP A 161 -5.29 -8.41 8.34
N GLN A 162 -4.52 -7.56 9.03
CA GLN A 162 -3.15 -7.86 9.42
C GLN A 162 -3.09 -8.99 10.46
N ASP A 163 -4.01 -8.98 11.43
CA ASP A 163 -4.07 -9.99 12.49
C ASP A 163 -4.43 -11.36 11.91
N GLU A 164 -5.45 -11.43 11.06
CA GLU A 164 -5.86 -12.69 10.44
C GLU A 164 -4.84 -13.21 9.43
N PHE A 165 -4.20 -12.32 8.66
CA PHE A 165 -3.10 -12.69 7.78
C PHE A 165 -1.94 -13.29 8.56
N TRP A 166 -1.53 -12.64 9.64
CA TRP A 166 -0.45 -13.16 10.48
C TRP A 166 -0.82 -14.53 11.06
N LYS A 167 -2.00 -14.69 11.63
CA LYS A 167 -2.46 -15.98 12.18
C LYS A 167 -2.39 -17.09 11.13
N HIS A 168 -2.94 -16.84 9.94
CA HIS A 168 -2.93 -17.79 8.85
C HIS A 168 -1.51 -18.18 8.40
N MET A 169 -0.62 -17.20 8.28
CA MET A 169 0.77 -17.44 7.89
C MET A 169 1.58 -18.14 8.99
N ALA A 170 1.32 -17.79 10.27
CA ALA A 170 2.03 -18.35 11.42
C ALA A 170 1.75 -19.85 11.64
N GLU A 171 0.61 -20.36 11.19
CA GLU A 171 0.31 -21.80 11.20
C GLU A 171 1.38 -22.61 10.45
N LYS A 172 1.88 -22.08 9.35
CA LYS A 172 2.89 -22.73 8.49
C LYS A 172 4.30 -22.17 8.68
N TYR A 173 4.40 -20.92 9.12
CA TYR A 173 5.64 -20.18 9.32
C TYR A 173 5.68 -19.57 10.73
N PRO A 174 5.94 -20.40 11.78
CA PRO A 174 5.86 -19.95 13.17
C PRO A 174 6.89 -18.88 13.55
N ASP A 175 7.95 -18.73 12.75
CA ASP A 175 8.97 -17.69 12.94
C ASP A 175 8.48 -16.28 12.55
N LEU A 176 7.29 -16.16 11.91
CA LEU A 176 6.73 -14.88 11.56
C LEU A 176 6.04 -14.23 12.76
N GLU A 177 6.51 -13.06 13.11
CA GLU A 177 5.92 -12.24 14.16
C GLU A 177 4.84 -11.32 13.61
N ARG A 178 3.90 -10.95 14.47
CA ARG A 178 2.94 -9.88 14.17
C ARG A 178 3.62 -8.52 14.33
N GLY A 179 3.73 -7.78 13.22
CA GLY A 179 4.29 -6.43 13.25
C GLY A 179 3.43 -5.49 14.11
N GLU A 180 4.10 -4.52 14.75
CA GLU A 180 3.44 -3.50 15.56
C GLU A 180 2.53 -2.59 14.72
N ALA A 181 1.37 -2.25 15.24
CA ALA A 181 0.48 -1.32 14.58
C ALA A 181 1.09 0.10 14.54
N ALA A 182 0.98 0.78 13.40
CA ALA A 182 1.46 2.16 13.25
C ALA A 182 0.87 3.14 14.30
N SER A 183 -0.32 2.82 14.84
CA SER A 183 -0.94 3.58 15.92
C SER A 183 -0.21 3.46 17.26
N MET A 184 0.54 2.38 17.48
CA MET A 184 1.32 2.16 18.70
C MET A 184 2.75 2.72 18.57
N THR A 185 3.32 2.63 17.37
CA THR A 185 4.70 3.07 17.11
C THR A 185 4.81 4.56 16.81
N GLY A 186 3.69 5.25 16.55
CA GLY A 186 3.70 6.63 16.08
C GLY A 186 4.39 6.85 14.73
N ARG A 187 4.76 5.79 14.02
CA ARG A 187 5.46 5.89 12.75
C ARG A 187 4.56 6.49 11.68
N GLU A 188 5.01 7.57 11.08
CA GLU A 188 4.37 8.18 9.92
C GLU A 188 4.80 7.47 8.65
N HIS A 189 3.90 7.46 7.65
CA HIS A 189 4.21 6.88 6.33
C HIS A 189 5.23 7.76 5.60
N ILE A 190 6.42 7.22 5.38
CA ILE A 190 7.43 7.83 4.50
C ILE A 190 7.23 7.26 3.10
N PRO A 191 7.10 8.11 2.05
CA PRO A 191 7.00 7.63 0.69
C PRO A 191 8.17 6.69 0.33
N PRO A 192 7.90 5.53 -0.29
CA PRO A 192 8.94 4.54 -0.61
C PRO A 192 10.13 5.12 -1.38
N ARG A 193 9.87 6.09 -2.26
CA ARG A 193 10.92 6.79 -3.01
C ARG A 193 11.92 7.49 -2.08
N LEU A 194 11.44 8.29 -1.13
CA LEU A 194 12.31 9.00 -0.18
C LEU A 194 13.09 8.03 0.72
N PHE A 195 12.43 6.97 1.17
CA PHE A 195 13.10 5.93 1.97
C PHE A 195 14.23 5.26 1.18
N LYS A 196 13.99 4.91 -0.11
CA LYS A 196 14.98 4.28 -0.97
C LYS A 196 16.15 5.24 -1.28
N GLU A 197 15.85 6.52 -1.52
CA GLU A 197 16.85 7.56 -1.77
C GLU A 197 17.73 7.79 -0.54
N ALA A 198 17.13 7.88 0.65
CA ALA A 198 17.87 7.95 1.91
C ALA A 198 18.79 6.74 2.12
N ALA A 199 18.27 5.52 1.89
CA ALA A 199 19.06 4.30 2.00
C ALA A 199 20.20 4.23 0.97
N HIS A 200 20.01 4.77 -0.22
CA HIS A 200 21.05 4.87 -1.24
C HIS A 200 22.16 5.84 -0.81
N LEU A 201 21.78 7.04 -0.35
CA LEU A 201 22.74 8.03 0.16
C LEU A 201 23.52 7.51 1.36
N THR A 202 22.87 6.80 2.29
CA THR A 202 23.56 6.17 3.43
C THR A 202 24.61 5.15 2.97
N ARG A 203 24.30 4.34 1.95
CA ARG A 203 25.26 3.38 1.38
C ARG A 203 26.44 4.07 0.69
N GLN A 204 26.17 5.14 -0.07
CA GLN A 204 27.24 5.94 -0.71
C GLN A 204 28.14 6.59 0.33
N ALA A 205 27.56 7.20 1.38
CA ALA A 205 28.34 7.76 2.46
C ALA A 205 29.25 6.71 3.10
N LYS A 206 28.70 5.53 3.40
CA LYS A 206 29.52 4.42 3.94
C LYS A 206 30.63 3.99 3.00
N GLN A 207 30.37 3.85 1.70
CA GLN A 207 31.40 3.50 0.71
C GLN A 207 32.54 4.54 0.68
N ILE A 208 32.21 5.83 0.77
CA ILE A 208 33.21 6.92 0.84
C ILE A 208 34.03 6.80 2.12
N THR A 209 33.38 6.60 3.26
CA THR A 209 34.05 6.40 4.54
C THR A 209 34.98 5.18 4.50
N ASP A 210 34.49 4.01 4.04
CA ASP A 210 35.27 2.80 3.92
C ASP A 210 36.50 2.97 3.02
N LEU A 211 36.39 3.71 1.91
CA LEU A 211 37.51 4.03 1.03
C LEU A 211 38.57 4.88 1.74
N LEU A 212 38.15 5.92 2.46
CA LEU A 212 39.05 6.82 3.18
C LEU A 212 39.74 6.12 4.36
N GLU A 213 39.00 5.34 5.16
CA GLU A 213 39.54 4.59 6.30
C GLU A 213 40.52 3.48 5.88
N ASN A 214 40.35 2.86 4.70
CA ASN A 214 41.24 1.83 4.17
C ASN A 214 42.33 2.39 3.25
N THR A 215 42.55 3.70 3.25
CA THR A 215 43.63 4.34 2.47
C THR A 215 44.96 4.20 3.18
N ASN A 216 45.98 3.75 2.44
CA ASN A 216 47.36 3.61 2.87
C ASN A 216 48.30 4.08 1.77
N LEU A 217 49.61 4.10 2.05
CA LEU A 217 50.63 4.61 1.12
C LEU A 217 50.63 3.92 -0.26
N PHE A 218 50.16 2.69 -0.36
CA PHE A 218 50.14 1.91 -1.62
C PHE A 218 48.89 2.11 -2.46
N ASN A 219 47.79 2.63 -1.88
CA ASN A 219 46.53 2.78 -2.57
C ASN A 219 45.93 4.21 -2.47
N ALA A 220 46.68 5.15 -1.93
CA ALA A 220 46.22 6.52 -1.66
C ALA A 220 45.62 7.18 -2.91
N ASP A 221 46.33 7.26 -4.01
CA ASP A 221 45.85 7.91 -5.22
C ASP A 221 44.58 7.28 -5.74
N LYS A 222 44.55 5.95 -5.87
CA LYS A 222 43.38 5.20 -6.36
C LYS A 222 42.13 5.35 -5.47
N ASN A 223 42.30 5.31 -4.16
CA ASN A 223 41.19 5.43 -3.24
C ASN A 223 40.70 6.85 -3.12
N THR A 224 41.63 7.84 -3.19
CA THR A 224 41.29 9.26 -3.21
C THR A 224 40.50 9.62 -4.46
N ASP A 225 40.95 9.21 -5.65
CA ASP A 225 40.25 9.46 -6.91
C ASP A 225 38.82 8.90 -6.90
N LYS A 226 38.68 7.66 -6.43
CA LYS A 226 37.37 7.02 -6.28
C LYS A 226 36.49 7.74 -5.25
N ALA A 227 37.04 8.16 -4.12
CA ALA A 227 36.28 8.89 -3.10
C ALA A 227 35.82 10.25 -3.65
N VAL A 228 36.68 10.97 -4.40
CA VAL A 228 36.34 12.23 -5.04
C VAL A 228 35.21 12.03 -6.06
N GLU A 229 35.30 11.01 -6.93
CA GLU A 229 34.24 10.70 -7.89
C GLU A 229 32.89 10.42 -7.19
N LEU A 230 32.91 9.65 -6.11
CA LEU A 230 31.70 9.37 -5.33
C LEU A 230 31.15 10.62 -4.64
N LEU A 231 32.00 11.48 -4.08
CA LEU A 231 31.61 12.74 -3.47
C LEU A 231 30.97 13.70 -4.46
N GLN A 232 31.50 13.79 -5.68
CA GLN A 232 30.93 14.62 -6.75
C GLN A 232 29.49 14.19 -7.11
N LYS A 233 29.16 12.91 -6.99
CA LYS A 233 27.79 12.38 -7.18
C LYS A 233 26.93 12.49 -5.93
N PHE A 234 27.54 12.34 -4.76
CA PHE A 234 26.85 12.33 -3.46
C PHE A 234 26.30 13.70 -3.06
N PHE A 235 27.11 14.78 -3.21
CA PHE A 235 26.68 16.11 -2.75
C PHE A 235 25.44 16.63 -3.50
N PRO A 236 25.37 16.61 -4.84
CA PRO A 236 24.15 17.05 -5.54
C PRO A 236 22.93 16.18 -5.22
N ALA A 237 23.13 14.86 -5.05
CA ALA A 237 22.06 13.95 -4.67
C ALA A 237 21.54 14.26 -3.26
N MET A 238 22.42 14.56 -2.30
CA MET A 238 22.07 14.96 -0.95
C MET A 238 21.29 16.29 -0.92
N GLU A 239 21.73 17.30 -1.66
CA GLU A 239 21.02 18.58 -1.76
C GLU A 239 19.62 18.42 -2.35
N ASN A 240 19.51 17.63 -3.40
CA ASN A 240 18.19 17.30 -4.00
C ASN A 240 17.30 16.58 -2.99
N PHE A 241 17.83 15.58 -2.31
CA PHE A 241 17.11 14.85 -1.26
C PHE A 241 16.63 15.78 -0.14
N GLN A 242 17.49 16.65 0.38
CA GLN A 242 17.10 17.63 1.41
C GLN A 242 15.98 18.56 0.91
N THR A 243 16.06 19.00 -0.35
CA THR A 243 15.02 19.84 -0.96
C THR A 243 13.68 19.10 -1.05
N GLN A 244 13.70 17.83 -1.44
CA GLN A 244 12.50 17.00 -1.48
C GLN A 244 11.91 16.80 -0.07
N VAL A 245 12.73 16.47 0.92
CA VAL A 245 12.29 16.30 2.32
C VAL A 245 11.62 17.58 2.83
N ARG A 246 12.21 18.76 2.61
CA ARG A 246 11.61 20.05 3.01
C ARG A 246 10.26 20.31 2.32
N LYS A 247 10.11 19.96 1.04
CA LYS A 247 8.83 20.08 0.32
C LYS A 247 7.78 19.14 0.91
N TYR A 248 8.14 17.91 1.22
CA TYR A 248 7.26 16.95 1.88
C TYR A 248 6.81 17.42 3.26
N ASP A 249 7.74 17.90 4.08
CA ASP A 249 7.43 18.39 5.42
C ASP A 249 6.44 19.56 5.40
N LYS A 250 6.65 20.54 4.50
CA LYS A 250 5.69 21.62 4.27
C LYS A 250 4.30 21.11 3.87
N THR A 251 4.26 20.14 2.93
CA THR A 251 3.00 19.56 2.45
C THR A 251 2.27 18.81 3.57
N ILE A 252 3.00 18.00 4.35
CA ILE A 252 2.43 17.26 5.49
C ILE A 252 1.89 18.22 6.54
N SER A 253 2.61 19.28 6.84
CA SER A 253 2.20 20.30 7.81
C SER A 253 0.91 21.02 7.35
N SER A 254 0.83 21.40 6.08
CA SER A 254 -0.38 21.96 5.48
C SER A 254 -1.57 20.99 5.56
N LEU A 255 -1.39 19.75 5.12
CA LEU A 255 -2.43 18.74 5.15
C LEU A 255 -2.90 18.39 6.57
N LYS A 256 -2.01 18.42 7.57
CA LYS A 256 -2.38 18.27 8.99
C LYS A 256 -3.27 19.42 9.44
N SER A 257 -2.92 20.66 9.10
CA SER A 257 -3.72 21.86 9.40
C SER A 257 -5.10 21.76 8.77
N ASP A 258 -5.17 21.44 7.46
CA ASP A 258 -6.43 21.28 6.72
C ASP A 258 -7.30 20.16 7.34
N ASN A 259 -6.70 19.06 7.76
CA ASN A 259 -7.41 17.96 8.42
C ASN A 259 -8.03 18.37 9.77
N VAL A 260 -7.32 19.19 10.55
CA VAL A 260 -7.84 19.75 11.80
C VAL A 260 -9.03 20.68 11.52
N SER A 261 -8.90 21.56 10.53
CA SER A 261 -9.96 22.47 10.11
C SER A 261 -11.21 21.72 9.62
N LEU A 262 -11.03 20.73 8.72
CA LEU A 262 -12.11 19.91 8.20
C LEU A 262 -12.81 19.08 9.29
N LYS A 263 -12.08 18.58 10.28
CA LYS A 263 -12.68 17.89 11.43
C LYS A 263 -13.58 18.80 12.25
N ARG A 264 -13.14 20.05 12.51
CA ARG A 264 -13.95 21.04 13.22
C ARG A 264 -15.23 21.35 12.42
N GLN A 265 -15.10 21.64 11.11
CA GLN A 265 -16.24 21.89 10.25
C GLN A 265 -17.24 20.71 10.22
N THR A 266 -16.73 19.48 10.15
CA THR A 266 -17.58 18.28 10.17
C THR A 266 -18.32 18.13 11.50
N GLN A 267 -17.68 18.45 12.63
CA GLN A 267 -18.32 18.44 13.94
C GLN A 267 -19.40 19.52 14.06
N ASP A 268 -19.13 20.73 13.58
CA ASP A 268 -20.09 21.84 13.58
C ASP A 268 -21.30 21.53 12.68
N LEU A 269 -21.08 21.03 11.47
CA LEU A 269 -22.16 20.59 10.57
C LEU A 269 -22.98 19.46 11.19
N SER A 270 -22.34 18.50 11.85
CA SER A 270 -23.04 17.40 12.53
C SER A 270 -23.92 17.92 13.67
N ARG A 271 -23.48 18.95 14.41
CA ARG A 271 -24.26 19.61 15.44
C ARG A 271 -25.47 20.33 14.83
N GLN A 272 -25.24 21.12 13.77
CA GLN A 272 -26.33 21.83 13.06
C GLN A 272 -27.39 20.87 12.51
N VAL A 273 -26.96 19.76 11.89
CA VAL A 273 -27.89 18.72 11.41
C VAL A 273 -28.74 18.14 12.56
N LYS A 274 -28.13 17.86 13.71
CA LYS A 274 -28.87 17.37 14.89
C LYS A 274 -29.89 18.40 15.39
N GLU A 275 -29.53 19.68 15.45
CA GLU A 275 -30.41 20.77 15.89
C GLU A 275 -31.59 20.94 14.93
N VAL A 276 -31.34 20.97 13.61
CA VAL A 276 -32.41 21.07 12.59
C VAL A 276 -33.31 19.86 12.61
N THR A 277 -32.75 18.66 12.76
CA THR A 277 -33.55 17.42 12.86
C THR A 277 -34.43 17.42 14.10
N SER A 278 -33.89 17.83 15.23
CA SER A 278 -34.63 17.90 16.50
C SER A 278 -35.77 18.94 16.44
N SER A 279 -35.51 20.11 15.85
CA SER A 279 -36.53 21.14 15.68
C SER A 279 -37.63 20.72 14.70
N SER A 280 -37.27 20.03 13.60
CA SER A 280 -38.23 19.48 12.64
C SER A 280 -39.12 18.39 13.27
N ILE A 281 -38.56 17.52 14.12
CA ILE A 281 -39.33 16.51 14.85
C ILE A 281 -40.29 17.18 15.83
N ARG A 282 -39.85 18.18 16.61
CA ARG A 282 -40.70 18.93 17.51
C ARG A 282 -41.89 19.53 16.76
N LYS A 283 -41.62 20.25 15.66
CA LYS A 283 -42.67 20.86 14.86
C LYS A 283 -43.71 19.85 14.36
N LYS A 284 -43.27 18.68 13.89
CA LYS A 284 -44.16 17.58 13.48
C LYS A 284 -45.02 17.03 14.64
N MET A 285 -44.48 16.96 15.84
CA MET A 285 -45.17 16.53 17.03
C MET A 285 -46.25 17.57 17.47
N ASP A 286 -45.90 18.86 17.41
CA ASP A 286 -46.82 19.94 17.72
C ASP A 286 -47.94 20.02 16.70
N ASP A 287 -47.64 19.87 15.39
CA ASP A 287 -48.67 19.82 14.33
C ASP A 287 -49.59 18.59 14.49
N ALA A 288 -49.07 17.44 14.92
CA ALA A 288 -49.88 16.25 15.17
C ALA A 288 -50.78 16.39 16.41
N ARG A 289 -50.28 17.05 17.46
CA ARG A 289 -51.11 17.40 18.64
C ARG A 289 -52.23 18.34 18.28
N LEU A 290 -51.97 19.42 17.59
CA LEU A 290 -52.96 20.36 17.11
C LEU A 290 -54.06 19.69 16.28
N ARG A 291 -53.72 18.76 15.40
CA ARG A 291 -54.72 17.98 14.63
C ARG A 291 -55.61 17.10 15.52
N ALA A 292 -54.99 16.39 16.47
CA ALA A 292 -55.75 15.55 17.40
C ALA A 292 -56.69 16.34 18.29
N ASP A 293 -56.30 17.57 18.70
CA ASP A 293 -57.14 18.49 19.47
C ASP A 293 -58.31 19.01 18.62
N TYR A 294 -58.13 19.25 17.34
CA TYR A 294 -59.20 19.64 16.41
C TYR A 294 -60.19 18.50 16.09
N GLU A 295 -59.76 17.26 16.07
CA GLU A 295 -60.59 16.08 15.81
C GLU A 295 -61.47 15.69 17.03
N ASN A 296 -61.11 16.19 18.23
CA ASN A 296 -61.83 15.95 19.47
C ASN A 296 -62.78 17.09 19.90
N LEU A 297 -62.92 18.16 19.10
CA LEU A 297 -63.89 19.25 19.25
C LEU A 297 -65.09 19.05 18.33
#